data_e7e0f177028762396716adf13e3e93db
#
_entry.id   e7e0f177028762396716adf13e3e93db
#
_cell.length_a   1.000
_cell.length_b   1.000
_cell.length_c   1.000
_cell.angle_alpha   90.00
_cell.angle_beta   90.00
_cell.angle_gamma   90.00
#
_symmetry.space_group_name_H-M   'P 1'
#
loop_
_entity.id
_entity.type
_entity.pdbx_description
1 polymer ?
#
loop_
_entity_poly.entity_id
_entity_poly.type
_entity_poly.pdbx_seq_one_letter_code
_entity_poly.pdbx_strand_id
1 'polypeptide(L)'
;MIQSWRSNFGVASAYFGFIQLSTWCVAGDAIPLIRVAQMAAVTTQGAGYAVNADHGAGCNVHPPQKQNCGRRLGDSALALAYKKDTAWKSPSYAQATYGANSATITLNDVTSGGLVILPSANAGTVNCTSSKGVCAWASLQFDDAAKTWVNASVALTSDGQGMVLSAPAPAGSTTATASSYGWGAVPFMTVYLADKDLPVQAWLA
;
A
#
# COMPACT_ATOMS: atom_id res chain seq x y z
N MET A 1 -4.20 20.84 -11.26
CA MET A 1 -4.90 21.23 -10.01
C MET A 1 -3.95 21.88 -9.00
N ILE A 2 -2.95 21.18 -8.42
CA ILE A 2 -2.05 21.76 -7.37
C ILE A 2 -1.39 23.07 -7.85
N GLN A 3 -0.76 23.06 -9.01
CA GLN A 3 -0.11 24.25 -9.57
C GLN A 3 -1.12 25.38 -9.87
N SER A 4 -2.31 25.04 -10.40
CA SER A 4 -3.36 26.01 -10.66
C SER A 4 -3.84 26.69 -9.37
N TRP A 5 -4.05 25.94 -8.29
CA TRP A 5 -4.44 26.51 -7.00
C TRP A 5 -3.35 27.42 -6.43
N ARG A 6 -2.08 26.94 -6.44
CA ARG A 6 -0.95 27.77 -5.98
C ARG A 6 -0.82 29.09 -6.73
N SER A 7 -0.98 29.03 -8.05
CA SER A 7 -0.97 30.25 -8.89
C SER A 7 -2.12 31.18 -8.55
N ASN A 8 -3.36 30.65 -8.49
CA ASN A 8 -4.55 31.48 -8.25
C ASN A 8 -4.59 32.09 -6.84
N PHE A 9 -4.03 31.40 -5.84
CA PHE A 9 -3.94 31.92 -4.47
C PHE A 9 -2.64 32.71 -4.21
N GLY A 10 -1.74 32.81 -5.17
CA GLY A 10 -0.46 33.52 -5.02
C GLY A 10 0.51 32.87 -4.03
N VAL A 11 0.39 31.56 -3.77
CA VAL A 11 1.20 30.84 -2.76
C VAL A 11 1.92 29.66 -3.40
N ALA A 12 3.00 29.94 -4.12
CA ALA A 12 3.74 28.96 -4.94
C ALA A 12 4.24 27.72 -4.16
N SER A 13 4.53 27.86 -2.86
CA SER A 13 5.08 26.79 -2.00
C SER A 13 4.06 26.21 -1.01
N ALA A 14 2.75 26.53 -1.16
CA ALA A 14 1.73 26.01 -0.25
C ALA A 14 1.78 24.47 -0.20
N TYR A 15 1.79 23.92 1.03
CA TYR A 15 1.63 22.49 1.23
C TYR A 15 0.30 22.03 0.63
N PHE A 16 0.33 20.89 -0.04
CA PHE A 16 -0.87 20.24 -0.56
C PHE A 16 -0.92 18.79 -0.05
N GLY A 17 -1.85 18.49 0.83
CA GLY A 17 -2.06 17.15 1.35
C GLY A 17 -3.25 16.47 0.69
N PHE A 18 -3.11 15.18 0.35
CA PHE A 18 -4.21 14.37 -0.15
C PHE A 18 -4.29 13.02 0.57
N ILE A 19 -5.48 12.46 0.57
CA ILE A 19 -5.73 11.14 1.12
C ILE A 19 -5.88 10.17 -0.04
N GLN A 20 -5.08 9.09 -0.02
CA GLN A 20 -5.22 8.00 -0.97
C GLN A 20 -6.60 7.34 -0.79
N LEU A 21 -7.25 7.00 -1.89
CA LEU A 21 -8.62 6.48 -1.90
C LEU A 21 -8.77 5.26 -0.98
N SER A 22 -9.81 5.25 -0.17
CA SER A 22 -10.20 4.17 0.73
C SER A 22 -10.75 2.96 -0.04
N THR A 23 -11.37 2.03 0.66
CA THR A 23 -11.96 0.81 0.07
C THR A 23 -13.28 1.11 -0.64
N TRP A 24 -13.54 0.43 -1.75
CA TRP A 24 -14.82 0.45 -2.43
C TRP A 24 -14.99 -0.86 -3.21
N CYS A 25 -16.10 -1.59 -3.00
CA CYS A 25 -16.32 -2.91 -3.58
C CYS A 25 -16.64 -2.86 -5.09
N VAL A 26 -15.62 -2.56 -5.89
CA VAL A 26 -15.67 -2.67 -7.34
C VAL A 26 -14.68 -3.73 -7.78
N ALA A 27 -15.11 -4.69 -8.58
CA ALA A 27 -14.25 -5.72 -9.11
C ALA A 27 -13.23 -5.14 -10.11
N GLY A 28 -12.08 -5.80 -10.25
CA GLY A 28 -10.99 -5.40 -11.15
C GLY A 28 -10.09 -4.30 -10.58
N ASP A 29 -9.29 -3.70 -11.46
CA ASP A 29 -8.16 -2.86 -11.08
C ASP A 29 -8.48 -1.36 -10.96
N ALA A 30 -9.74 -0.94 -11.15
CA ALA A 30 -10.10 0.48 -11.17
C ALA A 30 -9.66 1.22 -9.88
N ILE A 31 -9.90 0.62 -8.71
CA ILE A 31 -9.57 1.23 -7.43
C ILE A 31 -8.05 1.24 -7.15
N PRO A 32 -7.31 0.12 -7.28
CA PRO A 32 -5.86 0.17 -7.13
C PRO A 32 -5.17 1.09 -8.13
N LEU A 33 -5.62 1.15 -9.38
CA LEU A 33 -5.09 2.08 -10.39
C LEU A 33 -5.31 3.56 -10.02
N ILE A 34 -6.47 3.92 -9.46
CA ILE A 34 -6.71 5.29 -8.95
C ILE A 34 -5.72 5.61 -7.82
N ARG A 35 -5.47 4.68 -6.90
CA ARG A 35 -4.50 4.88 -5.82
C ARG A 35 -3.09 5.12 -6.35
N VAL A 36 -2.66 4.36 -7.36
CA VAL A 36 -1.37 4.58 -8.04
C VAL A 36 -1.33 5.94 -8.73
N ALA A 37 -2.39 6.31 -9.45
CA ALA A 37 -2.48 7.61 -10.12
C ALA A 37 -2.41 8.78 -9.13
N GLN A 38 -3.03 8.67 -7.95
CA GLN A 38 -2.93 9.66 -6.89
C GLN A 38 -1.47 9.84 -6.43
N MET A 39 -0.70 8.74 -6.31
CA MET A 39 0.70 8.80 -5.86
C MET A 39 1.61 9.57 -6.83
N ALA A 40 1.27 9.70 -8.11
CA ALA A 40 2.01 10.54 -9.04
C ALA A 40 2.10 12.02 -8.58
N ALA A 41 1.14 12.50 -7.76
CA ALA A 41 1.17 13.85 -7.21
C ALA A 41 2.34 14.09 -6.23
N VAL A 42 2.89 13.05 -5.63
CA VAL A 42 3.99 13.15 -4.63
C VAL A 42 5.29 13.69 -5.25
N THR A 43 5.46 13.58 -6.58
CA THR A 43 6.58 14.20 -7.30
C THR A 43 6.51 15.73 -7.31
N THR A 44 5.35 16.31 -6.99
CA THR A 44 5.17 17.76 -6.88
C THR A 44 5.73 18.23 -5.54
N GLN A 45 6.66 19.19 -5.57
CA GLN A 45 7.25 19.75 -4.35
C GLN A 45 6.18 20.20 -3.33
N GLY A 46 6.33 19.78 -2.07
CA GLY A 46 5.40 20.12 -1.00
C GLY A 46 4.05 19.42 -1.08
N ALA A 47 3.91 18.41 -1.94
CA ALA A 47 2.75 17.51 -1.92
C ALA A 47 2.99 16.35 -0.94
N GLY A 48 2.10 16.17 0.02
CA GLY A 48 2.09 15.08 0.97
C GLY A 48 0.85 14.20 0.84
N TYR A 49 0.87 13.03 1.44
CA TYR A 49 -0.26 12.09 1.36
C TYR A 49 -0.48 11.33 2.67
N ALA A 50 -1.64 10.72 2.78
CA ALA A 50 -1.95 9.69 3.75
C ALA A 50 -2.56 8.49 3.04
N VAL A 51 -2.01 7.29 3.27
CA VAL A 51 -2.65 6.04 2.88
C VAL A 51 -3.90 5.84 3.74
N ASN A 52 -5.02 5.46 3.12
CA ASN A 52 -6.28 5.17 3.82
C ASN A 52 -6.93 3.87 3.31
N ALA A 53 -6.22 3.12 2.48
CA ALA A 53 -6.71 1.87 1.92
C ALA A 53 -6.79 0.74 2.94
N ASP A 54 -5.97 0.80 4.00
CA ASP A 54 -5.93 -0.15 5.11
C ASP A 54 -7.05 0.02 6.15
N HIS A 55 -7.63 1.21 6.25
CA HIS A 55 -8.72 1.56 7.18
C HIS A 55 -10.02 1.89 6.42
N GLY A 56 -10.53 0.90 5.70
CA GLY A 56 -11.79 1.03 4.98
C GLY A 56 -13.03 0.78 5.82
N ALA A 57 -14.18 0.93 5.19
CA ALA A 57 -15.48 0.53 5.73
C ALA A 57 -16.18 -0.45 4.76
N GLY A 58 -15.47 -1.51 4.39
CA GLY A 58 -15.94 -2.48 3.42
C GLY A 58 -16.18 -1.84 2.06
N CYS A 59 -17.43 -1.86 1.60
CA CYS A 59 -17.85 -1.31 0.31
C CYS A 59 -18.15 0.21 0.35
N ASN A 60 -17.90 0.89 1.46
CA ASN A 60 -18.15 2.33 1.57
C ASN A 60 -16.84 3.10 1.45
N VAL A 61 -16.70 3.88 0.38
CA VAL A 61 -15.53 4.73 0.14
C VAL A 61 -15.37 5.87 1.17
N HIS A 62 -16.39 6.11 2.01
CA HIS A 62 -16.39 7.09 3.08
C HIS A 62 -16.29 6.42 4.46
N PRO A 63 -15.11 5.92 4.87
CA PRO A 63 -14.96 5.30 6.18
C PRO A 63 -15.26 6.31 7.29
N PRO A 64 -15.97 5.93 8.35
CA PRO A 64 -16.32 6.85 9.45
C PRO A 64 -15.11 7.20 10.31
N GLN A 65 -14.13 6.32 10.41
CA GLN A 65 -12.90 6.54 11.19
C GLN A 65 -11.93 7.43 10.40
N LYS A 66 -11.85 8.71 10.79
CA LYS A 66 -10.99 9.71 10.13
C LYS A 66 -9.68 9.98 10.86
N GLN A 67 -9.52 9.49 12.09
CA GLN A 67 -8.36 9.79 12.95
C GLN A 67 -7.05 9.31 12.31
N ASN A 68 -7.02 8.08 11.76
CA ASN A 68 -5.81 7.52 11.17
C ASN A 68 -5.32 8.33 9.96
N CYS A 69 -6.20 8.58 9.00
CA CYS A 69 -5.83 9.38 7.83
C CYS A 69 -5.50 10.84 8.20
N GLY A 70 -6.21 11.42 9.17
CA GLY A 70 -5.94 12.77 9.67
C GLY A 70 -4.56 12.87 10.33
N ARG A 71 -4.20 11.91 11.19
CA ARG A 71 -2.87 11.85 11.83
C ARG A 71 -1.76 11.67 10.79
N ARG A 72 -1.88 10.70 9.89
CA ARG A 72 -0.90 10.46 8.81
C ARG A 72 -0.72 11.69 7.91
N LEU A 73 -1.81 12.38 7.58
CA LEU A 73 -1.75 13.62 6.81
C LEU A 73 -1.12 14.75 7.62
N GLY A 74 -1.37 14.81 8.93
CA GLY A 74 -0.70 15.71 9.86
C GLY A 74 0.81 15.48 9.91
N ASP A 75 1.27 14.24 10.00
CA ASP A 75 2.70 13.90 9.95
C ASP A 75 3.35 14.39 8.65
N SER A 76 2.70 14.21 7.50
CA SER A 76 3.22 14.70 6.23
C SER A 76 3.28 16.24 6.18
N ALA A 77 2.30 16.94 6.77
CA ALA A 77 2.33 18.41 6.89
C ALA A 77 3.46 18.86 7.84
N LEU A 78 3.63 18.21 8.98
CA LEU A 78 4.73 18.48 9.92
C LEU A 78 6.10 18.36 9.21
N ALA A 79 6.32 17.29 8.45
CA ALA A 79 7.57 17.10 7.71
C ALA A 79 7.75 18.14 6.59
N LEU A 80 6.75 18.31 5.73
CA LEU A 80 6.89 19.07 4.49
C LEU A 80 6.71 20.57 4.66
N ALA A 81 5.73 21.02 5.46
CA ALA A 81 5.46 22.43 5.67
C ALA A 81 6.22 22.99 6.87
N TYR A 82 6.27 22.25 7.98
CA TYR A 82 6.86 22.72 9.25
C TYR A 82 8.30 22.25 9.44
N LYS A 83 8.86 21.47 8.52
CA LYS A 83 10.24 20.96 8.54
C LYS A 83 10.62 20.18 9.81
N LYS A 84 9.65 19.48 10.38
CA LYS A 84 9.89 18.60 11.53
C LYS A 84 10.46 17.27 11.07
N ASP A 85 11.39 16.74 11.86
CA ASP A 85 11.91 15.39 11.64
C ASP A 85 10.88 14.37 12.12
N THR A 86 10.11 13.86 11.18
CA THR A 86 9.09 12.82 11.43
C THR A 86 8.91 11.95 10.19
N ALA A 87 8.83 10.64 10.39
CA ALA A 87 8.45 9.72 9.34
C ALA A 87 6.99 9.95 8.93
N TRP A 88 6.75 10.10 7.64
CA TRP A 88 5.42 10.37 7.08
C TRP A 88 5.11 9.57 5.83
N LYS A 89 6.14 8.99 5.21
CA LYS A 89 5.97 8.16 4.02
C LYS A 89 5.68 6.72 4.43
N SER A 90 4.64 6.17 3.84
CA SER A 90 4.38 4.72 3.91
C SER A 90 5.42 3.98 3.09
N PRO A 91 6.01 2.88 3.60
CA PRO A 91 6.94 2.09 2.82
C PRO A 91 6.34 1.65 1.49
N SER A 92 7.15 1.65 0.45
CA SER A 92 6.72 1.34 -0.91
C SER A 92 7.63 0.28 -1.55
N TYR A 93 7.06 -0.51 -2.46
CA TYR A 93 7.81 -1.50 -3.23
C TYR A 93 9.00 -0.85 -3.95
N ALA A 94 10.19 -1.46 -3.82
CA ALA A 94 11.39 -1.08 -4.55
C ALA A 94 11.75 -2.14 -5.58
N GLN A 95 11.93 -3.38 -5.14
CA GLN A 95 12.27 -4.51 -6.02
C GLN A 95 11.91 -5.84 -5.37
N ALA A 96 11.92 -6.91 -6.16
CA ALA A 96 11.80 -8.28 -5.69
C ALA A 96 12.92 -9.17 -6.22
N THR A 97 13.33 -10.14 -5.39
CA THR A 97 14.15 -11.28 -5.81
C THR A 97 13.27 -12.51 -5.71
N TYR A 98 13.05 -13.18 -6.84
CA TYR A 98 12.15 -14.32 -6.95
C TYR A 98 12.90 -15.65 -6.81
N GLY A 99 12.28 -16.60 -6.12
CA GLY A 99 12.71 -17.99 -5.95
C GLY A 99 11.63 -18.96 -6.41
N ALA A 100 11.87 -20.26 -6.19
CA ALA A 100 10.97 -21.32 -6.66
C ALA A 100 9.53 -21.21 -6.10
N ASN A 101 9.38 -20.78 -4.84
CA ASN A 101 8.09 -20.66 -4.14
C ASN A 101 8.02 -19.42 -3.26
N SER A 102 8.90 -18.45 -3.48
CA SER A 102 8.98 -17.25 -2.65
C SER A 102 9.46 -16.03 -3.43
N ALA A 103 9.24 -14.86 -2.86
CA ALA A 103 9.86 -13.61 -3.28
C ALA A 103 10.32 -12.83 -2.06
N THR A 104 11.55 -12.34 -2.09
CA THR A 104 12.07 -11.36 -1.11
C THR A 104 11.87 -9.97 -1.66
N ILE A 105 11.14 -9.14 -0.94
CA ILE A 105 10.74 -7.79 -1.33
C ILE A 105 11.55 -6.76 -0.55
N THR A 106 12.27 -5.93 -1.27
CA THR A 106 12.90 -4.73 -0.72
C THR A 106 11.95 -3.55 -0.83
N LEU A 107 11.91 -2.72 0.21
CA LEU A 107 11.03 -1.57 0.31
C LEU A 107 11.84 -0.27 0.43
N ASN A 108 11.28 0.82 -0.09
CA ASN A 108 11.73 2.18 0.19
C ASN A 108 11.06 2.72 1.46
N ASP A 109 11.67 3.75 2.05
CA ASP A 109 11.11 4.53 3.17
C ASP A 109 10.82 3.70 4.44
N VAL A 110 11.55 2.60 4.67
CA VAL A 110 11.52 1.86 5.94
C VAL A 110 12.42 2.59 6.95
N THR A 111 11.88 2.89 8.14
CA THR A 111 12.64 3.52 9.23
C THR A 111 13.58 2.53 9.92
N SER A 112 14.49 3.03 10.74
CA SER A 112 15.38 2.18 11.55
C SER A 112 14.63 1.28 12.54
N GLY A 113 13.38 1.62 12.89
CA GLY A 113 12.49 0.78 13.69
C GLY A 113 12.02 -0.49 12.99
N GLY A 114 12.16 -0.54 11.66
CA GLY A 114 11.76 -1.69 10.84
C GLY A 114 10.25 -1.82 10.69
N LEU A 115 9.84 -3.03 10.35
CA LEU A 115 8.46 -3.39 10.04
C LEU A 115 7.85 -4.27 11.13
N VAL A 116 6.53 -4.25 11.21
CA VAL A 116 5.71 -5.12 12.08
C VAL A 116 4.54 -5.69 11.29
N ILE A 117 4.13 -6.92 11.63
CA ILE A 117 2.92 -7.53 11.08
C ILE A 117 1.79 -7.36 12.10
N LEU A 118 0.69 -6.74 11.68
CA LEU A 118 -0.50 -6.51 12.49
C LEU A 118 -1.72 -7.13 11.78
N PRO A 119 -2.80 -7.44 12.50
CA PRO A 119 -4.07 -7.82 11.88
C PRO A 119 -4.56 -6.72 10.93
N SER A 120 -5.10 -7.10 9.76
CA SER A 120 -5.68 -6.13 8.84
C SER A 120 -6.92 -5.47 9.44
N ALA A 121 -6.95 -4.13 9.45
CA ALA A 121 -8.13 -3.38 9.90
C ALA A 121 -9.33 -3.54 8.96
N ASN A 122 -9.13 -3.99 7.72
CA ASN A 122 -10.20 -4.33 6.78
C ASN A 122 -10.79 -5.73 7.04
N ALA A 123 -10.17 -6.56 7.88
CA ALA A 123 -10.71 -7.89 8.20
C ALA A 123 -12.10 -7.76 8.85
N GLY A 124 -13.06 -8.52 8.36
CA GLY A 124 -14.43 -8.49 8.84
C GLY A 124 -15.29 -7.33 8.33
N THR A 125 -14.72 -6.36 7.59
CA THR A 125 -15.51 -5.25 7.01
C THR A 125 -16.27 -5.64 5.75
N VAL A 126 -15.87 -6.73 5.12
CA VAL A 126 -16.48 -7.30 3.90
C VAL A 126 -16.34 -8.82 3.92
N ASN A 127 -17.33 -9.52 3.37
CA ASN A 127 -17.25 -10.96 3.19
C ASN A 127 -16.44 -11.29 1.92
N CYS A 128 -15.17 -11.58 2.11
CA CYS A 128 -14.23 -11.84 1.01
C CYS A 128 -14.46 -13.19 0.33
N THR A 129 -15.16 -14.13 0.93
CA THR A 129 -15.47 -15.42 0.30
C THR A 129 -16.52 -15.27 -0.81
N SER A 130 -17.37 -14.25 -0.75
CA SER A 130 -18.40 -13.93 -1.75
C SER A 130 -18.01 -12.77 -2.69
N SER A 131 -17.00 -11.99 -2.35
CA SER A 131 -16.60 -10.79 -3.09
C SER A 131 -15.45 -11.10 -4.07
N LYS A 132 -15.71 -11.89 -5.12
CA LYS A 132 -14.71 -12.24 -6.14
C LYS A 132 -13.98 -11.01 -6.69
N GLY A 133 -12.66 -11.00 -6.61
CA GLY A 133 -11.81 -9.95 -7.18
C GLY A 133 -11.86 -8.60 -6.48
N VAL A 134 -12.53 -8.51 -5.32
CA VAL A 134 -12.62 -7.28 -4.52
C VAL A 134 -11.55 -7.25 -3.43
N CYS A 135 -11.42 -8.36 -2.68
CA CYS A 135 -10.46 -8.50 -1.60
C CYS A 135 -9.07 -8.89 -2.13
N ALA A 136 -8.04 -8.29 -1.58
CA ALA A 136 -6.68 -8.57 -1.98
C ALA A 136 -5.72 -8.70 -0.79
N TRP A 137 -4.93 -9.76 -0.82
CA TRP A 137 -3.82 -10.05 0.10
C TRP A 137 -2.48 -9.91 -0.61
N ALA A 138 -1.49 -10.68 -0.18
CA ALA A 138 -0.27 -10.94 -0.92
C ALA A 138 -0.49 -12.11 -1.90
N SER A 139 0.14 -12.03 -3.06
CA SER A 139 0.14 -13.12 -4.05
C SER A 139 1.44 -13.18 -4.82
N LEU A 140 1.78 -14.35 -5.33
CA LEU A 140 2.88 -14.60 -6.27
C LEU A 140 2.32 -15.14 -7.59
N GLN A 141 2.85 -14.67 -8.71
CA GLN A 141 2.63 -15.26 -10.01
C GLN A 141 3.78 -16.19 -10.35
N PHE A 142 3.49 -17.32 -10.97
CA PHE A 142 4.46 -18.33 -11.33
C PHE A 142 4.66 -18.41 -12.85
N ASP A 143 5.77 -19.07 -13.26
CA ASP A 143 6.19 -19.23 -14.65
C ASP A 143 5.48 -20.37 -15.41
N ASP A 144 4.51 -21.05 -14.77
CA ASP A 144 3.68 -22.03 -15.44
C ASP A 144 2.96 -21.45 -16.68
N ALA A 145 2.51 -22.31 -17.59
CA ALA A 145 1.90 -21.87 -18.86
C ALA A 145 0.69 -20.95 -18.69
N ALA A 146 -0.05 -21.10 -17.58
CA ALA A 146 -1.21 -20.28 -17.25
C ALA A 146 -0.86 -18.94 -16.56
N LYS A 147 0.41 -18.73 -16.18
CA LYS A 147 0.83 -17.58 -15.37
C LYS A 147 -0.01 -17.43 -14.10
N THR A 148 -0.11 -18.54 -13.36
CA THR A 148 -1.03 -18.67 -12.24
C THR A 148 -0.65 -17.77 -11.08
N TRP A 149 -1.61 -17.02 -10.57
CA TRP A 149 -1.49 -16.27 -9.33
C TRP A 149 -1.94 -17.11 -8.14
N VAL A 150 -1.11 -17.19 -7.10
CA VAL A 150 -1.38 -17.94 -5.86
C VAL A 150 -1.27 -17.01 -4.67
N ASN A 151 -2.23 -17.09 -3.76
CA ASN A 151 -2.16 -16.34 -2.50
C ASN A 151 -0.91 -16.74 -1.71
N ALA A 152 -0.20 -15.75 -1.20
CA ALA A 152 1.04 -15.90 -0.48
C ALA A 152 0.89 -15.56 1.01
N SER A 153 1.60 -16.27 1.86
CA SER A 153 1.87 -15.84 3.22
C SER A 153 2.89 -14.71 3.22
N VAL A 154 2.85 -13.89 4.27
CA VAL A 154 3.76 -12.76 4.47
C VAL A 154 4.57 -13.00 5.73
N ALA A 155 5.89 -12.87 5.63
CA ALA A 155 6.82 -12.80 6.74
C ALA A 155 7.72 -11.57 6.57
N LEU A 156 8.42 -11.17 7.62
CA LEU A 156 9.46 -10.15 7.53
C LEU A 156 10.81 -10.80 7.25
N THR A 157 11.72 -10.07 6.62
CA THR A 157 13.12 -10.45 6.54
C THR A 157 13.76 -10.49 7.93
N SER A 158 14.86 -11.20 8.10
CA SER A 158 15.53 -11.37 9.41
C SER A 158 16.00 -10.05 10.04
N ASP A 159 16.26 -9.05 9.24
CA ASP A 159 16.62 -7.68 9.67
C ASP A 159 15.39 -6.78 9.92
N GLY A 160 14.18 -7.28 9.62
CA GLY A 160 12.93 -6.52 9.76
C GLY A 160 12.77 -5.37 8.76
N GLN A 161 13.62 -5.29 7.72
CA GLN A 161 13.61 -4.16 6.76
C GLN A 161 12.88 -4.47 5.44
N GLY A 162 12.48 -5.71 5.24
CA GLY A 162 11.81 -6.17 4.03
C GLY A 162 10.73 -7.21 4.31
N MET A 163 10.15 -7.72 3.25
CA MET A 163 9.11 -8.76 3.32
C MET A 163 9.54 -10.00 2.56
N VAL A 164 9.08 -11.16 3.03
CA VAL A 164 9.17 -12.42 2.30
C VAL A 164 7.75 -12.89 2.02
N LEU A 165 7.41 -13.04 0.74
CA LEU A 165 6.18 -13.67 0.30
C LEU A 165 6.46 -15.13 -0.03
N SER A 166 5.59 -16.05 0.40
CA SER A 166 5.74 -17.49 0.11
C SER A 166 4.40 -18.10 -0.25
N ALA A 167 4.40 -18.91 -1.33
CA ALA A 167 3.23 -19.61 -1.81
C ALA A 167 3.61 -20.99 -2.37
N PRO A 168 2.71 -21.99 -2.32
CA PRO A 168 2.97 -23.27 -2.97
C PRO A 168 3.05 -23.08 -4.49
N ALA A 169 4.15 -23.55 -5.09
CA ALA A 169 4.33 -23.47 -6.54
C ALA A 169 3.32 -24.39 -7.26
N PRO A 170 2.60 -23.92 -8.28
CA PRO A 170 1.73 -24.75 -9.11
C PRO A 170 2.52 -25.84 -9.84
N ALA A 171 1.84 -26.93 -10.20
CA ALA A 171 2.46 -27.98 -11.00
C ALA A 171 2.97 -27.43 -12.35
N GLY A 172 4.21 -27.78 -12.69
CA GLY A 172 4.86 -27.32 -13.93
C GLY A 172 5.51 -25.94 -13.83
N SER A 173 5.47 -25.28 -12.67
CA SER A 173 6.24 -24.05 -12.44
C SER A 173 7.61 -24.36 -11.84
N THR A 174 8.57 -23.47 -12.07
CA THR A 174 9.93 -23.55 -11.54
C THR A 174 10.29 -22.35 -10.66
N THR A 175 9.66 -21.20 -10.89
CA THR A 175 9.94 -19.98 -10.15
C THR A 175 8.74 -19.05 -10.12
N ALA A 176 8.66 -18.23 -9.08
CA ALA A 176 7.80 -17.06 -9.06
C ALA A 176 8.37 -15.98 -9.99
N THR A 177 7.52 -15.21 -10.66
CA THR A 177 7.91 -14.23 -11.67
C THR A 177 7.33 -12.84 -11.43
N ALA A 178 6.29 -12.74 -10.60
CA ALA A 178 5.68 -11.47 -10.21
C ALA A 178 5.12 -11.55 -8.80
N SER A 179 4.88 -10.41 -8.19
CA SER A 179 4.34 -10.30 -6.84
C SER A 179 3.29 -9.20 -6.73
N SER A 180 2.35 -9.40 -5.82
CA SER A 180 1.41 -8.34 -5.45
C SER A 180 1.18 -8.34 -3.94
N TYR A 181 0.81 -7.16 -3.42
CA TYR A 181 0.41 -6.99 -2.02
C TYR A 181 -0.70 -5.94 -1.94
N GLY A 182 -1.85 -6.32 -1.40
CA GLY A 182 -2.98 -5.43 -1.25
C GLY A 182 -3.53 -4.85 -2.57
N TRP A 183 -3.23 -5.47 -3.72
CA TRP A 183 -3.67 -4.99 -5.02
C TRP A 183 -5.12 -5.36 -5.28
N GLY A 184 -6.04 -4.52 -4.81
CA GLY A 184 -7.47 -4.72 -4.98
C GLY A 184 -8.29 -3.60 -4.38
N ALA A 185 -9.60 -3.69 -4.55
CA ALA A 185 -10.55 -2.69 -4.10
C ALA A 185 -10.59 -2.61 -2.56
N VAL A 186 -10.53 -3.76 -1.88
CA VAL A 186 -10.44 -3.89 -0.41
C VAL A 186 -9.15 -4.64 -0.06
N PRO A 187 -8.03 -3.92 0.17
CA PRO A 187 -6.76 -4.54 0.51
C PRO A 187 -6.73 -5.00 1.97
N PHE A 188 -6.19 -6.20 2.19
CA PHE A 188 -5.90 -6.73 3.53
C PHE A 188 -4.44 -6.48 3.87
N MET A 189 -4.14 -5.21 4.14
CA MET A 189 -2.79 -4.76 4.50
C MET A 189 -2.50 -5.16 5.94
N THR A 190 -1.34 -5.78 6.16
CA THR A 190 -0.94 -6.32 7.47
C THR A 190 0.45 -5.86 7.89
N VAL A 191 1.23 -5.24 7.00
CA VAL A 191 2.60 -4.82 7.27
C VAL A 191 2.68 -3.31 7.43
N TYR A 192 3.29 -2.86 8.52
CA TYR A 192 3.39 -1.46 8.92
C TYR A 192 4.81 -1.12 9.37
N LEU A 193 5.16 0.16 9.40
CA LEU A 193 6.32 0.62 10.18
C LEU A 193 6.08 0.32 11.66
N ALA A 194 7.10 -0.21 12.35
CA ALA A 194 6.97 -0.62 13.75
C ALA A 194 6.82 0.59 14.70
N ASP A 195 7.39 1.72 14.34
CA ASP A 195 7.39 2.97 15.13
C ASP A 195 6.33 3.98 14.69
N LYS A 196 5.57 3.68 13.64
CA LYS A 196 4.52 4.53 13.07
C LYS A 196 3.36 3.68 12.52
N ASP A 197 2.15 4.21 12.59
CA ASP A 197 0.99 3.60 11.94
C ASP A 197 0.95 3.96 10.45
N LEU A 198 2.00 3.54 9.72
CA LEU A 198 2.14 3.74 8.29
C LEU A 198 2.20 2.37 7.59
N PRO A 199 1.16 1.98 6.86
CA PRO A 199 1.12 0.68 6.19
C PRO A 199 2.07 0.64 5.00
N VAL A 200 2.61 -0.52 4.68
CA VAL A 200 3.27 -0.75 3.40
C VAL A 200 2.25 -0.55 2.28
N GLN A 201 2.59 0.26 1.27
CA GLN A 201 1.70 0.55 0.16
C GLN A 201 1.43 -0.68 -0.70
N ALA A 202 0.24 -0.74 -1.30
CA ALA A 202 -0.12 -1.79 -2.23
C ALA A 202 0.70 -1.69 -3.54
N TRP A 203 1.04 -2.86 -4.11
CA TRP A 203 1.72 -2.95 -5.41
C TRP A 203 1.27 -4.15 -6.23
N LEU A 204 1.55 -4.09 -7.53
CA LEU A 204 1.55 -5.18 -8.50
C LEU A 204 2.83 -5.02 -9.35
N ALA A 205 3.75 -5.99 -9.32
CA ALA A 205 5.05 -5.94 -9.98
C ALA A 205 5.49 -7.32 -10.47
#